data_5c54ad3fd465e0ed65f4b6d15dda743d
#
_entry.id   5c54ad3fd465e0ed65f4b6d15dda743d
#
_cell.length_a   1.000
_cell.length_b   1.000
_cell.length_c   1.000
_cell.angle_alpha   90.00
_cell.angle_beta   90.00
_cell.angle_gamma   90.00
#
_symmetry.space_group_name_H-M   'P 1'
#
loop_
_entity.id
_entity.type
_entity.pdbx_description
1 polymer ?
#
loop_
_entity_poly.entity_id
_entity_poly.type
_entity_poly.pdbx_seq_one_letter_code
_entity_poly.pdbx_strand_id
1 'polypeptide(L)'
;LVYPKYSYSGIVAPHAHNLFLQIVCDAGVVALVVFVLLLFHYFRDLCAAFCREKDLFSRLYQTAAVSGIAGFLVQAMTDYSFYNYRVLLLFWAWLALGALLARRGQLPERGLKV
;
A
#
# COMPACT_ATOMS: atom_id res chain seq x y z
N LEU A 1 4.62 -7.76 -28.22
CA LEU A 1 5.84 -8.01 -27.43
C LEU A 1 7.07 -7.53 -28.22
N VAL A 2 7.48 -6.26 -28.02
CA VAL A 2 8.55 -5.61 -28.78
C VAL A 2 9.90 -5.74 -28.07
N TYR A 3 9.89 -5.93 -26.74
CA TYR A 3 11.07 -5.97 -25.88
C TYR A 3 12.16 -6.99 -26.32
N PRO A 4 11.85 -8.23 -26.73
CA PRO A 4 12.88 -9.19 -27.13
C PRO A 4 13.73 -8.75 -28.31
N LYS A 5 13.21 -7.85 -29.16
CA LYS A 5 13.96 -7.34 -30.33
C LYS A 5 15.07 -6.36 -29.96
N TYR A 6 15.03 -5.80 -28.74
CA TYR A 6 15.98 -4.78 -28.26
C TYR A 6 16.85 -5.27 -27.10
N SER A 7 16.69 -6.54 -26.69
CA SER A 7 17.51 -7.15 -25.63
C SER A 7 18.88 -7.54 -26.17
N TYR A 8 19.94 -6.92 -25.67
CA TYR A 8 21.32 -7.20 -26.05
C TYR A 8 21.82 -8.57 -25.58
N SER A 9 21.21 -9.16 -24.56
CA SER A 9 21.69 -10.39 -23.89
C SER A 9 20.82 -11.62 -24.17
N GLY A 10 19.73 -11.51 -24.94
CA GLY A 10 18.76 -12.59 -25.11
C GLY A 10 17.97 -12.94 -23.83
N ILE A 11 18.24 -12.29 -22.71
CA ILE A 11 17.51 -12.46 -21.45
C ILE A 11 16.29 -11.54 -21.48
N VAL A 12 15.10 -12.14 -21.48
CA VAL A 12 13.85 -11.41 -21.38
C VAL A 12 13.58 -11.17 -19.89
N ALA A 13 13.71 -9.92 -19.43
CA ALA A 13 13.26 -9.54 -18.12
C ALA A 13 11.71 -9.55 -18.10
N PRO A 14 11.06 -10.38 -17.28
CA PRO A 14 9.62 -10.55 -17.29
C PRO A 14 8.90 -9.35 -16.67
N HIS A 15 9.58 -8.50 -15.89
CA HIS A 15 9.03 -7.35 -15.18
C HIS A 15 10.11 -6.31 -14.90
N ALA A 16 9.68 -5.06 -14.68
CA ALA A 16 10.55 -4.03 -14.14
C ALA A 16 10.78 -4.32 -12.65
N HIS A 17 12.04 -4.27 -12.19
CA HIS A 17 12.37 -4.42 -10.77
C HIS A 17 12.00 -3.17 -9.96
N ASN A 18 10.77 -2.67 -10.17
CA ASN A 18 10.21 -1.52 -9.49
C ASN A 18 8.69 -1.53 -9.68
N LEU A 19 7.94 -1.53 -8.57
CA LEU A 19 6.48 -1.60 -8.60
C LEU A 19 5.85 -0.42 -9.35
N PHE A 20 6.35 0.79 -9.12
CA PHE A 20 5.75 1.99 -9.71
C PHE A 20 5.95 2.02 -11.24
N LEU A 21 7.14 1.65 -11.70
CA LEU A 21 7.41 1.50 -13.14
C LEU A 21 6.55 0.40 -13.75
N GLN A 22 6.38 -0.72 -13.05
CA GLN A 22 5.55 -1.81 -13.54
C GLN A 22 4.08 -1.39 -13.67
N ILE A 23 3.52 -0.66 -12.70
CA ILE A 23 2.16 -0.12 -12.80
C ILE A 23 2.01 0.79 -14.03
N VAL A 24 3.01 1.62 -14.32
CA VAL A 24 3.00 2.47 -15.53
C VAL A 24 3.01 1.62 -16.79
N CYS A 25 3.86 0.58 -16.84
CA CYS A 25 3.97 -0.30 -18.00
C CYS A 25 2.71 -1.11 -18.27
N ASP A 26 2.06 -1.61 -17.21
CA ASP A 26 0.92 -2.53 -17.31
C ASP A 26 -0.42 -1.80 -17.44
N ALA A 27 -0.59 -0.69 -16.71
CA ALA A 27 -1.89 -0.01 -16.58
C ALA A 27 -1.83 1.50 -16.90
N GLY A 28 -0.65 2.02 -17.23
CA GLY A 28 -0.43 3.41 -17.64
C GLY A 28 -0.30 4.40 -16.48
N VAL A 29 0.04 5.64 -16.84
CA VAL A 29 0.31 6.73 -15.88
C VAL A 29 -0.90 7.05 -15.01
N VAL A 30 -2.12 6.94 -15.56
CA VAL A 30 -3.36 7.22 -14.81
C VAL A 30 -3.51 6.27 -13.63
N ALA A 31 -3.22 4.98 -13.84
CA ALA A 31 -3.26 3.98 -12.77
C ALA A 31 -2.23 4.27 -11.67
N LEU A 32 -1.02 4.71 -12.05
CA LEU A 32 -0.02 5.14 -11.09
C LEU A 32 -0.51 6.33 -10.25
N VAL A 33 -1.10 7.36 -10.88
CA VAL A 33 -1.64 8.53 -10.16
C VAL A 33 -2.72 8.09 -9.16
N VAL A 34 -3.67 7.25 -9.59
CA VAL A 34 -4.72 6.73 -8.70
C VAL A 34 -4.12 5.94 -7.53
N PHE A 35 -3.12 5.09 -7.79
CA PHE A 35 -2.44 4.32 -6.76
C PHE A 35 -1.73 5.22 -5.73
N VAL A 36 -1.00 6.25 -6.19
CA VAL A 36 -0.32 7.22 -5.31
C VAL A 36 -1.32 8.03 -4.49
N LEU A 37 -2.44 8.49 -5.10
CA LEU A 37 -3.49 9.19 -4.38
C LEU A 37 -4.15 8.31 -3.30
N LEU A 38 -4.38 7.02 -3.60
CA LEU A 38 -4.89 6.05 -2.63
C LEU A 38 -3.95 5.93 -1.43
N LEU A 39 -2.65 5.77 -1.67
CA LEU A 39 -1.65 5.71 -0.61
C LEU A 39 -1.58 7.01 0.20
N PHE A 40 -1.64 8.16 -0.47
CA PHE A 40 -1.66 9.46 0.20
C PHE A 40 -2.85 9.59 1.15
N HIS A 41 -4.06 9.26 0.69
CA HIS A 41 -5.26 9.28 1.54
C HIS A 41 -5.16 8.28 2.69
N TYR A 42 -4.65 7.08 2.43
CA TYR A 42 -4.44 6.07 3.46
C TYR A 42 -3.52 6.56 4.59
N PHE A 43 -2.36 7.10 4.27
CA PHE A 43 -1.43 7.62 5.28
C PHE A 43 -1.99 8.84 6.00
N ARG A 44 -2.62 9.76 5.28
CA ARG A 44 -3.27 10.93 5.88
C ARG A 44 -4.34 10.53 6.90
N ASP A 45 -5.20 9.60 6.56
CA ASP A 45 -6.32 9.19 7.41
C ASP A 45 -5.84 8.42 8.64
N LEU A 46 -4.83 7.55 8.50
CA LEU A 46 -4.19 6.88 9.62
C LEU A 46 -3.46 7.85 10.56
N CYS A 47 -2.71 8.80 10.03
CA CYS A 47 -2.03 9.82 10.84
C CYS A 47 -3.06 10.68 11.59
N ALA A 48 -4.15 11.09 10.94
CA ALA A 48 -5.22 11.84 11.58
C ALA A 48 -5.92 11.04 12.69
N ALA A 49 -6.14 9.73 12.48
CA ALA A 49 -6.70 8.84 13.48
C ALA A 49 -5.73 8.66 14.66
N PHE A 50 -4.45 8.44 14.39
CA PHE A 50 -3.41 8.30 15.43
C PHE A 50 -3.32 9.52 16.35
N CYS A 51 -3.43 10.74 15.81
CA CYS A 51 -3.39 11.96 16.61
C CYS A 51 -4.60 12.12 17.53
N ARG A 52 -5.74 11.50 17.22
CA ARG A 52 -6.97 11.57 18.00
C ARG A 52 -7.13 10.41 18.98
N GLU A 53 -6.46 9.30 18.71
CA GLU A 53 -6.58 8.08 19.48
C GLU A 53 -5.88 8.20 20.83
N LYS A 54 -6.56 7.79 21.90
CA LYS A 54 -6.04 7.80 23.28
C LYS A 54 -5.67 6.40 23.77
N ASP A 55 -6.29 5.37 23.18
CA ASP A 55 -6.02 3.98 23.56
C ASP A 55 -4.67 3.51 23.01
N LEU A 56 -3.83 3.01 23.90
CA LEU A 56 -2.48 2.55 23.57
C LEU A 56 -2.50 1.42 22.54
N PHE A 57 -3.40 0.45 22.70
CA PHE A 57 -3.46 -0.69 21.78
C PHE A 57 -3.87 -0.26 20.38
N SER A 58 -4.87 0.60 20.26
CA SER A 58 -5.30 1.16 18.97
C SER A 58 -4.16 1.93 18.29
N ARG A 59 -3.40 2.72 19.04
CA ARG A 59 -2.23 3.43 18.53
C ARG A 59 -1.13 2.49 18.04
N LEU A 60 -0.86 1.40 18.76
CA LEU A 60 0.12 0.39 18.35
C LEU A 60 -0.29 -0.28 17.04
N TYR A 61 -1.57 -0.66 16.88
CA TYR A 61 -2.07 -1.24 15.63
C TYR A 61 -2.00 -0.26 14.45
N GLN A 62 -2.33 1.02 14.68
CA GLN A 62 -2.20 2.06 13.65
C GLN A 62 -0.74 2.28 13.24
N THR A 63 0.18 2.29 14.21
CA THR A 63 1.62 2.37 13.92
C THR A 63 2.09 1.17 13.12
N ALA A 64 1.68 -0.05 13.49
CA ALA A 64 2.02 -1.26 12.76
C ALA A 64 1.48 -1.21 11.32
N ALA A 65 0.25 -0.71 11.11
CA ALA A 65 -0.35 -0.56 9.79
C ALA A 65 0.44 0.42 8.91
N VAL A 66 0.82 1.58 9.45
CA VAL A 66 1.64 2.57 8.73
C VAL A 66 3.01 1.99 8.39
N SER A 67 3.70 1.42 9.39
CA SER A 67 5.07 0.91 9.22
C SER A 67 5.12 -0.27 8.24
N GLY A 68 4.13 -1.16 8.29
CA GLY A 68 4.05 -2.31 7.38
C GLY A 68 3.91 -1.89 5.91
N ILE A 69 3.00 -0.96 5.62
CA ILE A 69 2.83 -0.44 4.25
C ILE A 69 4.04 0.39 3.83
N ALA A 70 4.59 1.24 4.69
CA ALA A 70 5.78 2.05 4.37
C ALA A 70 6.99 1.16 4.06
N GLY A 71 7.25 0.14 4.89
CA GLY A 71 8.34 -0.82 4.65
C GLY A 71 8.16 -1.59 3.34
N PHE A 72 6.92 -2.03 3.04
CA PHE A 72 6.60 -2.67 1.77
C PHE A 72 6.87 -1.74 0.58
N LEU A 73 6.48 -0.46 0.66
CA LEU A 73 6.71 0.50 -0.43
C LEU A 73 8.19 0.77 -0.67
N VAL A 74 9.02 0.82 0.38
CA VAL A 74 10.49 0.91 0.25
C VAL A 74 11.03 -0.31 -0.50
N GLN A 75 10.62 -1.53 -0.11
CA GLN A 75 11.01 -2.75 -0.81
C GLN A 75 10.54 -2.74 -2.27
N ALA A 76 9.33 -2.25 -2.53
CA ALA A 76 8.73 -2.19 -3.86
C ALA A 76 9.42 -1.20 -4.82
N MET A 77 10.30 -0.33 -4.33
CA MET A 77 11.16 0.52 -5.17
C MET A 77 12.30 -0.26 -5.83
N THR A 78 12.71 -1.38 -5.24
CA THR A 78 13.85 -2.20 -5.70
C THR A 78 13.42 -3.53 -6.30
N ASP A 79 12.16 -3.93 -6.11
CA ASP A 79 11.61 -5.17 -6.65
C ASP A 79 10.12 -5.04 -6.97
N TYR A 80 9.65 -5.80 -7.97
CA TYR A 80 8.23 -5.91 -8.31
C TYR A 80 7.59 -7.08 -7.57
N SER A 81 7.25 -6.87 -6.30
CA SER A 81 6.70 -7.92 -5.43
C SER A 81 5.26 -8.34 -5.79
N PHE A 82 4.51 -7.54 -6.56
CA PHE A 82 3.12 -7.84 -6.94
C PHE A 82 2.96 -8.95 -7.98
N TYR A 83 4.05 -9.43 -8.62
CA TYR A 83 3.96 -10.62 -9.45
C TYR A 83 3.55 -11.87 -8.64
N ASN A 84 3.82 -11.86 -7.32
CA ASN A 84 3.37 -12.89 -6.42
C ASN A 84 1.98 -12.52 -5.86
N TYR A 85 0.95 -13.22 -6.31
CA TYR A 85 -0.43 -12.96 -5.91
C TYR A 85 -0.67 -13.04 -4.39
N ARG A 86 0.11 -13.83 -3.65
CA ARG A 86 0.04 -13.92 -2.18
C ARG A 86 0.48 -12.61 -1.53
N VAL A 87 1.57 -12.03 -2.03
CA VAL A 87 2.06 -10.74 -1.57
C VAL A 87 1.07 -9.63 -1.91
N LEU A 88 0.49 -9.67 -3.11
CA LEU A 88 -0.56 -8.74 -3.54
C LEU A 88 -1.79 -8.80 -2.62
N LEU A 89 -2.27 -10.00 -2.30
CA LEU A 89 -3.40 -10.17 -1.39
C LEU A 89 -3.10 -9.69 0.03
N LEU A 90 -1.89 -9.99 0.55
CA LEU A 90 -1.46 -9.52 1.87
C LEU A 90 -1.37 -7.99 1.90
N PHE A 91 -0.85 -7.36 0.86
CA PHE A 91 -0.78 -5.90 0.74
C PHE A 91 -2.17 -5.27 0.84
N TRP A 92 -3.14 -5.75 0.05
CA TRP A 92 -4.51 -5.24 0.06
C TRP A 92 -5.23 -5.52 1.38
N ALA A 93 -5.03 -6.70 1.98
CA ALA A 93 -5.59 -7.04 3.28
C ALA A 93 -5.05 -6.13 4.39
N TRP A 94 -3.74 -5.87 4.38
CA TRP A 94 -3.08 -4.98 5.34
C TRP A 94 -3.53 -3.53 5.19
N LEU A 95 -3.68 -3.08 3.95
CA LEU A 95 -4.19 -1.74 3.63
C LEU A 95 -5.66 -1.59 4.08
N ALA A 96 -6.50 -2.60 3.86
CA ALA A 96 -7.88 -2.61 4.32
C ALA A 96 -7.98 -2.58 5.85
N LEU A 97 -7.13 -3.34 6.56
CA LEU A 97 -7.05 -3.33 8.02
C LEU A 97 -6.71 -1.92 8.54
N GLY A 98 -5.70 -1.29 7.98
CA GLY A 98 -5.32 0.08 8.35
C GLY A 98 -6.44 1.10 8.10
N ALA A 99 -7.15 0.98 6.98
CA ALA A 99 -8.30 1.83 6.68
C ALA A 99 -9.45 1.64 7.68
N LEU A 100 -9.70 0.41 8.13
CA LEU A 100 -10.68 0.13 9.19
C LEU A 100 -10.28 0.75 10.53
N LEU A 101 -9.00 0.67 10.90
CA LEU A 101 -8.47 1.28 12.12
C LEU A 101 -8.59 2.81 12.08
N ALA A 102 -8.32 3.43 10.91
CA ALA A 102 -8.51 4.86 10.73
C ALA A 102 -9.97 5.30 10.92
N ARG A 103 -10.91 4.50 10.40
CA ARG A 103 -12.37 4.77 10.55
C ARG A 103 -12.85 4.59 11.98
N ARG A 104 -12.36 3.60 12.72
CA ARG A 104 -12.73 3.41 14.13
C ARG A 104 -12.41 4.63 14.99
N GLY A 105 -11.26 5.24 14.82
CA GLY A 105 -10.89 6.47 15.52
C GLY A 105 -11.72 7.71 15.14
N GLN A 106 -12.57 7.60 14.11
CA GLN A 106 -13.47 8.69 13.69
C GLN A 106 -14.92 8.51 14.16
N LEU A 107 -15.30 7.31 14.62
CA LEU A 107 -16.64 7.05 15.11
C LEU A 107 -16.79 7.67 16.52
N PRO A 108 -17.83 8.53 16.76
CA PRO A 108 -18.12 8.97 18.11
C PRO A 108 -18.40 7.74 18.98
N GLU A 109 -17.86 7.72 20.19
CA GLU A 109 -18.20 6.70 21.18
C GLU A 109 -19.73 6.71 21.34
N ARG A 110 -20.41 5.83 20.64
CA ARG A 110 -21.80 5.54 20.96
C ARG A 110 -21.77 4.89 22.34
N GLY A 111 -22.09 5.71 23.35
CA GLY A 111 -22.19 5.27 24.71
C GLY A 111 -23.10 4.07 24.81
N LEU A 112 -22.51 2.88 24.89
CA LEU A 112 -23.13 1.74 25.53
C LEU A 112 -23.10 2.02 27.02
N LYS A 113 -24.04 2.88 27.46
CA LYS A 113 -24.46 2.86 28.85
C LYS A 113 -25.26 1.56 29.02
N VAL A 114 -24.63 0.54 29.54
CA VAL A 114 -25.24 -0.59 30.17
C VAL A 114 -25.54 -0.22 31.62
#